data_c701371ed8d8a4d97319fc3e88709377
#
_entry.id   c701371ed8d8a4d97319fc3e88709377
#
_cell.length_a   1.000
_cell.length_b   1.000
_cell.length_c   1.000
_cell.angle_alpha   90.00
_cell.angle_beta   90.00
_cell.angle_gamma   90.00
#
_symmetry.space_group_name_H-M   'P 1'
#
loop_
_entity.id
_entity.type
_entity.pdbx_description
1 polymer ?
#
loop_
_entity_poly.entity_id
_entity_poly.type
_entity_poly.pdbx_seq_one_letter_code
_entity_poly.pdbx_strand_id
1 'polypeptide(L)'
;MTTALSMRGVSFTFPGWPPVVRGADLDVEAGEFRCLVGRSGCGKTTLLKLAAGLLQPDAGTISRQSAGSAEIGFVFQSPTLLEWLRVVDNVLLPVSLRRRPSAADTAQARQLLAQLGLGEHAQRYPRQLSGGQQSRVALARALILRPALLLLDEPFAALDAITREELQHDLLELCRTQGTTVLFVTHDITEAVYLGDRIGIVDAGRVVEEIPVQLTKPRPAGLRSSIAFTQTCAQVRAAMHLDTVDA
;
A
#
# COMPACT_ATOMS: atom_id res chain seq x y z
N MET A 1 -2.47 -21.39 -6.28
CA MET A 1 -2.55 -20.13 -5.52
C MET A 1 -3.67 -19.31 -6.12
N THR A 2 -4.41 -18.55 -5.34
CA THR A 2 -5.60 -17.83 -5.81
C THR A 2 -5.22 -16.36 -6.05
N THR A 3 -5.49 -15.84 -7.25
CA THR A 3 -5.17 -14.44 -7.60
C THR A 3 -6.20 -13.50 -6.98
N ALA A 4 -5.75 -12.55 -6.14
CA ALA A 4 -6.62 -11.55 -5.50
C ALA A 4 -6.91 -10.36 -6.42
N LEU A 5 -5.94 -9.96 -7.24
CA LEU A 5 -6.06 -8.90 -8.24
C LEU A 5 -5.35 -9.33 -9.52
N SER A 6 -6.00 -9.17 -10.67
CA SER A 6 -5.39 -9.38 -11.98
C SER A 6 -5.71 -8.21 -12.90
N MET A 7 -4.69 -7.67 -13.54
CA MET A 7 -4.76 -6.64 -14.57
C MET A 7 -4.17 -7.21 -15.86
N ARG A 8 -4.86 -7.05 -16.99
CA ARG A 8 -4.44 -7.56 -18.31
C ARG A 8 -4.58 -6.50 -19.37
N GLY A 9 -3.46 -6.13 -19.98
CA GLY A 9 -3.38 -5.16 -21.08
C GLY A 9 -3.95 -3.79 -20.71
N VAL A 10 -3.89 -3.41 -19.43
CA VAL A 10 -4.57 -2.21 -18.91
C VAL A 10 -3.88 -0.95 -19.44
N SER A 11 -4.68 -0.06 -20.03
CA SER A 11 -4.22 1.24 -20.52
C SER A 11 -5.09 2.36 -19.97
N PHE A 12 -4.49 3.52 -19.74
CA PHE A 12 -5.20 4.69 -19.23
C PHE A 12 -4.52 6.00 -19.64
N THR A 13 -5.35 6.97 -20.04
CA THR A 13 -4.93 8.31 -20.47
C THR A 13 -5.77 9.36 -19.77
N PHE A 14 -5.15 10.34 -19.15
CA PHE A 14 -5.88 11.51 -18.65
C PHE A 14 -6.26 12.43 -19.83
N PRO A 15 -7.45 13.06 -19.83
CA PRO A 15 -7.86 13.97 -20.89
C PRO A 15 -6.81 15.06 -21.16
N GLY A 16 -6.36 15.15 -22.43
CA GLY A 16 -5.34 16.12 -22.86
C GLY A 16 -3.88 15.76 -22.54
N TRP A 17 -3.62 14.57 -21.99
CA TRP A 17 -2.27 14.09 -21.67
C TRP A 17 -1.88 12.87 -22.51
N PRO A 18 -0.58 12.56 -22.64
CA PRO A 18 -0.16 11.29 -23.23
C PRO A 18 -0.58 10.12 -22.33
N PRO A 19 -0.66 8.88 -22.88
CA PRO A 19 -0.98 7.68 -22.10
C PRO A 19 -0.05 7.50 -20.91
N VAL A 20 -0.63 7.37 -19.69
CA VAL A 20 0.09 7.21 -18.43
C VAL A 20 0.30 5.73 -18.10
N VAL A 21 -0.67 4.87 -18.44
CA VAL A 21 -0.57 3.41 -18.34
C VAL A 21 -0.73 2.83 -19.73
N ARG A 22 0.13 1.87 -20.12
CA ARG A 22 0.29 1.44 -21.51
C ARG A 22 0.33 -0.09 -21.64
N GLY A 23 -0.82 -0.75 -21.58
CA GLY A 23 -0.89 -2.20 -21.68
C GLY A 23 -0.22 -2.90 -20.51
N ALA A 24 -0.50 -2.46 -19.29
CA ALA A 24 0.09 -3.02 -18.09
C ALA A 24 -0.56 -4.36 -17.72
N ASP A 25 0.28 -5.34 -17.40
CA ASP A 25 -0.09 -6.62 -16.80
C ASP A 25 0.42 -6.68 -15.36
N LEU A 26 -0.41 -7.15 -14.44
CA LEU A 26 -0.05 -7.30 -13.02
C LEU A 26 -0.94 -8.35 -12.37
N ASP A 27 -0.32 -9.29 -11.65
CA ASP A 27 -1.01 -10.22 -10.76
C ASP A 27 -0.57 -10.02 -9.32
N VAL A 28 -1.53 -10.09 -8.40
CA VAL A 28 -1.30 -10.12 -6.96
C VAL A 28 -1.99 -11.35 -6.39
N GLU A 29 -1.24 -12.22 -5.74
CA GLU A 29 -1.77 -13.44 -5.15
C GLU A 29 -2.42 -13.16 -3.78
N ALA A 30 -3.38 -13.98 -3.38
CA ALA A 30 -4.02 -13.84 -2.08
C ALA A 30 -3.01 -13.99 -0.94
N GLY A 31 -2.99 -13.03 0.00
CA GLY A 31 -2.05 -12.96 1.11
C GLY A 31 -0.65 -12.48 0.74
N GLU A 32 -0.41 -12.14 -0.53
CA GLU A 32 0.86 -11.58 -0.98
C GLU A 32 1.02 -10.11 -0.58
N PHE A 33 2.24 -9.71 -0.22
CA PHE A 33 2.67 -8.33 -0.14
C PHE A 33 3.42 -7.96 -1.43
N ARG A 34 2.70 -7.40 -2.39
CA ARG A 34 3.22 -6.99 -3.69
C ARG A 34 3.67 -5.55 -3.67
N CYS A 35 4.93 -5.28 -4.02
CA CYS A 35 5.45 -3.92 -4.14
C CYS A 35 5.59 -3.51 -5.61
N LEU A 36 5.30 -2.25 -5.92
CA LEU A 36 5.62 -1.61 -7.19
C LEU A 36 6.60 -0.47 -6.93
N VAL A 37 7.75 -0.52 -7.59
CA VAL A 37 8.77 0.54 -7.54
C VAL A 37 9.02 1.11 -8.92
N GLY A 38 9.46 2.37 -8.97
CA GLY A 38 9.76 3.06 -10.22
C GLY A 38 9.98 4.55 -9.99
N ARG A 39 10.46 5.27 -10.99
CA ARG A 39 10.69 6.72 -10.91
C ARG A 39 9.38 7.49 -10.68
N SER A 40 9.48 8.71 -10.14
CA SER A 40 8.31 9.59 -10.02
C SER A 40 7.70 9.84 -11.41
N GLY A 41 6.35 9.80 -11.48
CA GLY A 41 5.63 10.01 -12.74
C GLY A 41 5.53 8.80 -13.67
N CYS A 42 6.14 7.63 -13.36
CA CYS A 42 6.07 6.45 -14.24
C CYS A 42 4.71 5.72 -14.26
N GLY A 43 3.69 6.20 -13.51
CA GLY A 43 2.32 5.65 -13.56
C GLY A 43 1.89 4.78 -12.37
N LYS A 44 2.73 4.57 -11.34
CA LYS A 44 2.43 3.71 -10.16
C LYS A 44 1.13 4.06 -9.44
N THR A 45 0.97 5.33 -9.06
CA THR A 45 -0.27 5.83 -8.42
C THR A 45 -1.49 5.63 -9.30
N THR A 46 -1.34 5.77 -10.62
CA THR A 46 -2.43 5.54 -11.59
C THR A 46 -2.79 4.06 -11.65
N LEU A 47 -1.81 3.16 -11.70
CA LEU A 47 -2.03 1.71 -11.60
C LEU A 47 -2.78 1.35 -10.32
N LEU A 48 -2.36 1.93 -9.18
CA LEU A 48 -3.01 1.70 -7.90
C LEU A 48 -4.48 2.18 -7.89
N LYS A 49 -4.75 3.37 -8.45
CA LYS A 49 -6.13 3.91 -8.57
C LYS A 49 -7.00 3.08 -9.51
N LEU A 50 -6.45 2.55 -10.59
CA LEU A 50 -7.12 1.59 -11.48
C LEU A 50 -7.41 0.28 -10.74
N ALA A 51 -6.42 -0.25 -9.99
CA ALA A 51 -6.61 -1.41 -9.13
C ALA A 51 -7.70 -1.19 -8.07
N ALA A 52 -7.87 0.02 -7.56
CA ALA A 52 -8.93 0.39 -6.62
C ALA A 52 -10.32 0.53 -7.27
N GLY A 53 -10.38 0.70 -8.59
CA GLY A 53 -11.61 1.09 -9.30
C GLY A 53 -11.98 2.57 -9.16
N LEU A 54 -11.02 3.39 -8.70
CA LEU A 54 -11.16 4.85 -8.64
C LEU A 54 -11.00 5.50 -10.02
N LEU A 55 -10.39 4.77 -10.96
CA LEU A 55 -10.30 5.12 -12.37
C LEU A 55 -10.80 3.93 -13.20
N GLN A 56 -11.39 4.23 -14.36
CA GLN A 56 -11.79 3.22 -15.34
C GLN A 56 -10.71 3.12 -16.43
N PRO A 57 -10.23 1.92 -16.80
CA PRO A 57 -9.25 1.79 -17.86
C PRO A 57 -9.87 2.11 -19.22
N ASP A 58 -9.08 2.70 -20.13
CA ASP A 58 -9.48 2.92 -21.52
C ASP A 58 -9.48 1.61 -22.32
N ALA A 59 -8.59 0.67 -21.97
CA ALA A 59 -8.48 -0.66 -22.55
C ALA A 59 -7.94 -1.66 -21.52
N GLY A 60 -8.12 -2.96 -21.82
CA GLY A 60 -7.73 -4.05 -20.94
C GLY A 60 -8.80 -4.41 -19.92
N THR A 61 -8.46 -5.31 -19.00
CA THR A 61 -9.38 -5.81 -17.97
C THR A 61 -8.74 -5.81 -16.60
N ILE A 62 -9.54 -5.54 -15.58
CA ILE A 62 -9.14 -5.62 -14.18
C ILE A 62 -10.12 -6.52 -13.46
N SER A 63 -9.65 -7.64 -12.95
CA SER A 63 -10.43 -8.56 -12.13
C SER A 63 -9.91 -8.57 -10.70
N ARG A 64 -10.86 -8.57 -9.76
CA ARG A 64 -10.59 -8.68 -8.32
C ARG A 64 -11.34 -9.89 -7.82
N GLN A 65 -10.70 -10.72 -7.03
CA GLN A 65 -11.39 -11.85 -6.43
C GLN A 65 -12.41 -11.33 -5.43
N SER A 66 -13.68 -11.45 -5.79
CA SER A 66 -14.80 -11.17 -4.90
C SER A 66 -15.09 -12.41 -4.05
N ALA A 67 -14.44 -12.53 -2.91
CA ALA A 67 -14.95 -13.38 -1.85
C ALA A 67 -16.04 -12.59 -1.11
N GLY A 68 -17.27 -12.59 -1.63
CA GLY A 68 -18.38 -11.80 -1.07
C GLY A 68 -18.16 -10.28 -1.23
N SER A 69 -18.58 -9.48 -0.27
CA SER A 69 -18.37 -8.03 -0.20
C SER A 69 -16.93 -7.68 0.25
N ALA A 70 -15.93 -8.35 -0.34
CA ALA A 70 -14.52 -8.13 0.03
C ALA A 70 -14.16 -6.67 -0.24
N GLU A 71 -13.85 -5.97 0.83
CA GLU A 71 -13.61 -4.54 0.79
C GLU A 71 -12.17 -4.27 0.38
N ILE A 72 -11.99 -3.16 -0.30
CA ILE A 72 -10.68 -2.61 -0.61
C ILE A 72 -10.38 -1.54 0.42
N GLY A 73 -9.26 -1.68 1.13
CA GLY A 73 -8.67 -0.60 1.91
C GLY A 73 -7.76 0.25 1.01
N PHE A 74 -7.84 1.57 1.12
CA PHE A 74 -6.96 2.48 0.37
C PHE A 74 -6.32 3.50 1.30
N VAL A 75 -5.00 3.63 1.22
CA VAL A 75 -4.23 4.70 1.89
C VAL A 75 -3.58 5.56 0.81
N PHE A 76 -3.92 6.84 0.82
CA PHE A 76 -3.34 7.84 -0.08
C PHE A 76 -2.00 8.33 0.45
N GLN A 77 -1.17 8.89 -0.40
CA GLN A 77 0.11 9.51 -0.07
C GLN A 77 -0.04 10.58 1.03
N SER A 78 -1.11 11.37 0.98
CA SER A 78 -1.52 12.25 2.08
C SER A 78 -2.54 11.53 2.96
N PRO A 79 -2.50 11.65 4.29
CA PRO A 79 -3.40 10.93 5.20
C PRO A 79 -4.90 11.20 4.97
N THR A 80 -5.27 12.34 4.36
CA THR A 80 -6.64 12.75 4.02
C THR A 80 -7.64 12.53 5.17
N LEU A 81 -7.23 12.90 6.40
CA LEU A 81 -8.10 12.82 7.56
C LEU A 81 -9.11 13.97 7.57
N LEU A 82 -10.30 13.70 8.11
CA LEU A 82 -11.32 14.73 8.29
C LEU A 82 -10.98 15.52 9.57
N GLU A 83 -10.58 16.79 9.40
CA GLU A 83 -10.06 17.66 10.46
C GLU A 83 -11.06 17.92 11.61
N TRP A 84 -12.36 17.84 11.32
CA TRP A 84 -13.46 18.04 12.28
C TRP A 84 -13.86 16.77 13.03
N LEU A 85 -13.32 15.61 12.66
CA LEU A 85 -13.52 14.34 13.34
C LEU A 85 -12.35 14.02 14.28
N ARG A 86 -12.65 13.39 15.41
CA ARG A 86 -11.61 12.83 16.28
C ARG A 86 -10.88 11.68 15.59
N VAL A 87 -9.74 11.32 16.10
CA VAL A 87 -8.92 10.20 15.59
C VAL A 87 -9.74 8.91 15.51
N VAL A 88 -10.43 8.54 16.59
CA VAL A 88 -11.27 7.34 16.61
C VAL A 88 -12.42 7.40 15.60
N ASP A 89 -13.00 8.58 15.40
CA ASP A 89 -14.11 8.79 14.45
C ASP A 89 -13.61 8.76 12.99
N ASN A 90 -12.38 9.23 12.73
CA ASN A 90 -11.71 9.05 11.45
C ASN A 90 -11.51 7.55 11.12
N VAL A 91 -11.08 6.75 12.11
CA VAL A 91 -10.92 5.30 11.93
C VAL A 91 -12.28 4.64 11.68
N LEU A 92 -13.33 5.07 12.37
CA LEU A 92 -14.69 4.54 12.24
C LEU A 92 -15.42 5.03 10.98
N LEU A 93 -14.88 6.00 10.24
CA LEU A 93 -15.55 6.60 9.09
C LEU A 93 -16.08 5.57 8.07
N PRO A 94 -15.31 4.54 7.63
CA PRO A 94 -15.81 3.54 6.69
C PRO A 94 -17.00 2.75 7.23
N VAL A 95 -17.07 2.50 8.52
CA VAL A 95 -18.22 1.86 9.18
C VAL A 95 -19.41 2.82 9.21
N SER A 96 -19.16 4.09 9.58
CA SER A 96 -20.18 5.13 9.71
C SER A 96 -20.92 5.42 8.39
N LEU A 97 -20.23 5.27 7.26
CA LEU A 97 -20.83 5.45 5.92
C LEU A 97 -21.84 4.34 5.54
N ARG A 98 -21.83 3.22 6.26
CA ARG A 98 -22.69 2.06 5.98
C ARG A 98 -23.79 1.88 7.03
N ARG A 99 -23.43 2.09 8.28
CA ARG A 99 -24.33 1.93 9.42
C ARG A 99 -23.81 2.70 10.63
N ARG A 100 -24.62 2.88 11.63
CA ARG A 100 -24.17 3.44 12.91
C ARG A 100 -23.14 2.49 13.56
N PRO A 101 -21.93 2.98 13.94
CA PRO A 101 -20.95 2.18 14.64
C PRO A 101 -21.48 1.62 15.96
N SER A 102 -21.20 0.35 16.21
CA SER A 102 -21.53 -0.34 17.47
C SER A 102 -20.42 -0.16 18.50
N ALA A 103 -20.67 -0.61 19.73
CA ALA A 103 -19.64 -0.67 20.77
C ALA A 103 -18.45 -1.59 20.37
N ALA A 104 -18.74 -2.68 19.64
CA ALA A 104 -17.71 -3.59 19.12
C ALA A 104 -16.82 -2.90 18.07
N ASP A 105 -17.40 -2.11 17.14
CA ASP A 105 -16.62 -1.34 16.16
C ASP A 105 -15.71 -0.32 16.84
N THR A 106 -16.24 0.35 17.88
CA THR A 106 -15.45 1.32 18.67
C THR A 106 -14.30 0.63 19.39
N ALA A 107 -14.52 -0.56 19.95
CA ALA A 107 -13.48 -1.34 20.59
C ALA A 107 -12.41 -1.77 19.59
N GLN A 108 -12.80 -2.24 18.41
CA GLN A 108 -11.89 -2.60 17.31
C GLN A 108 -11.07 -1.39 16.82
N ALA A 109 -11.69 -0.22 16.67
CA ALA A 109 -10.97 1.00 16.28
C ALA A 109 -9.92 1.39 17.33
N ARG A 110 -10.26 1.31 18.62
CA ARG A 110 -9.30 1.56 19.70
C ARG A 110 -8.18 0.53 19.75
N GLN A 111 -8.47 -0.73 19.49
CA GLN A 111 -7.46 -1.79 19.41
C GLN A 111 -6.49 -1.54 18.26
N LEU A 112 -6.97 -1.20 17.05
CA LEU A 112 -6.12 -0.84 15.91
C LEU A 112 -5.24 0.38 16.23
N LEU A 113 -5.81 1.42 16.85
CA LEU A 113 -5.04 2.58 17.29
C LEU A 113 -3.97 2.20 18.31
N ALA A 114 -4.27 1.32 19.27
CA ALA A 114 -3.29 0.86 20.24
C ALA A 114 -2.16 0.05 19.59
N GLN A 115 -2.47 -0.85 18.65
CA GLN A 115 -1.49 -1.62 17.88
C GLN A 115 -0.56 -0.71 17.04
N LEU A 116 -1.05 0.45 16.62
CA LEU A 116 -0.28 1.45 15.88
C LEU A 116 0.33 2.55 16.79
N GLY A 117 0.41 2.32 18.11
CA GLY A 117 1.00 3.26 19.07
C GLY A 117 0.21 4.55 19.29
N LEU A 118 -1.09 4.57 18.96
CA LEU A 118 -1.97 5.75 19.06
C LEU A 118 -3.10 5.61 20.10
N GLY A 119 -3.04 4.65 21.00
CA GLY A 119 -4.13 4.37 21.97
C GLY A 119 -4.56 5.61 22.76
N GLU A 120 -3.60 6.40 23.25
CA GLU A 120 -3.87 7.63 24.03
C GLU A 120 -4.34 8.81 23.19
N HIS A 121 -4.24 8.70 21.85
CA HIS A 121 -4.58 9.79 20.92
C HIS A 121 -5.99 9.68 20.34
N ALA A 122 -6.75 8.64 20.71
CA ALA A 122 -8.07 8.34 20.14
C ALA A 122 -9.06 9.51 20.19
N GLN A 123 -8.97 10.37 21.22
CA GLN A 123 -9.87 11.51 21.40
C GLN A 123 -9.33 12.83 20.82
N ARG A 124 -8.08 12.85 20.30
CA ARG A 124 -7.49 14.03 19.67
C ARG A 124 -8.07 14.26 18.28
N TYR A 125 -7.85 15.46 17.76
CA TYR A 125 -8.15 15.83 16.38
C TYR A 125 -6.88 15.72 15.51
N PRO A 126 -7.01 15.53 14.17
CA PRO A 126 -5.85 15.38 13.28
C PRO A 126 -4.79 16.46 13.42
N ARG A 127 -5.20 17.75 13.54
CA ARG A 127 -4.29 18.90 13.72
C ARG A 127 -3.43 18.85 15.00
N GLN A 128 -3.74 17.97 15.94
CA GLN A 128 -3.00 17.76 17.19
C GLN A 128 -1.99 16.61 17.08
N LEU A 129 -1.87 16.02 15.90
CA LEU A 129 -1.01 14.88 15.59
C LEU A 129 0.16 15.30 14.69
N SER A 130 1.32 14.65 14.86
CA SER A 130 2.40 14.72 13.88
C SER A 130 1.99 14.07 12.55
N GLY A 131 2.70 14.35 11.46
CA GLY A 131 2.44 13.74 10.15
C GLY A 131 2.50 12.20 10.21
N GLY A 132 3.47 11.64 10.95
CA GLY A 132 3.57 10.19 11.16
C GLY A 132 2.38 9.61 11.93
N GLN A 133 1.91 10.31 12.96
CA GLN A 133 0.71 9.90 13.69
C GLN A 133 -0.54 9.95 12.80
N GLN A 134 -0.66 10.95 11.92
CA GLN A 134 -1.76 11.04 10.96
C GLN A 134 -1.72 9.88 9.94
N SER A 135 -0.55 9.50 9.46
CA SER A 135 -0.37 8.34 8.56
C SER A 135 -0.80 7.03 9.25
N ARG A 136 -0.47 6.85 10.53
CA ARG A 136 -0.92 5.69 11.32
C ARG A 136 -2.45 5.67 11.49
N VAL A 137 -3.10 6.83 11.66
CA VAL A 137 -4.58 6.93 11.69
C VAL A 137 -5.19 6.55 10.34
N ALA A 138 -4.61 7.03 9.23
CA ALA A 138 -5.08 6.68 7.88
C ALA A 138 -4.96 5.17 7.61
N LEU A 139 -3.88 4.54 8.09
CA LEU A 139 -3.70 3.09 8.02
C LEU A 139 -4.76 2.35 8.85
N ALA A 140 -5.00 2.77 10.11
CA ALA A 140 -6.05 2.20 10.96
C ALA A 140 -7.44 2.31 10.30
N ARG A 141 -7.74 3.46 9.67
CA ARG A 141 -8.98 3.69 8.92
C ARG A 141 -9.13 2.72 7.75
N ALA A 142 -8.06 2.45 7.01
CA ALA A 142 -8.10 1.52 5.89
C ALA A 142 -8.29 0.06 6.34
N LEU A 143 -7.82 -0.30 7.54
CA LEU A 143 -7.86 -1.65 8.09
C LEU A 143 -9.12 -1.97 8.91
N ILE A 144 -9.94 -0.97 9.30
CA ILE A 144 -11.09 -1.18 10.21
C ILE A 144 -12.10 -2.18 9.68
N LEU A 145 -12.29 -2.24 8.37
CA LEU A 145 -13.22 -3.17 7.71
C LEU A 145 -12.57 -4.52 7.36
N ARG A 146 -11.32 -4.77 7.80
CA ARG A 146 -10.56 -5.98 7.48
C ARG A 146 -10.56 -6.30 5.98
N PRO A 147 -10.03 -5.39 5.15
CA PRO A 147 -10.08 -5.56 3.71
C PRO A 147 -9.31 -6.79 3.26
N ALA A 148 -9.83 -7.50 2.25
CA ALA A 148 -9.09 -8.59 1.60
C ALA A 148 -7.93 -8.06 0.76
N LEU A 149 -8.04 -6.83 0.23
CA LEU A 149 -7.03 -6.13 -0.56
C LEU A 149 -6.78 -4.74 0.02
N LEU A 150 -5.54 -4.46 0.39
CA LEU A 150 -5.08 -3.17 0.89
C LEU A 150 -4.16 -2.52 -0.15
N LEU A 151 -4.51 -1.33 -0.58
CA LEU A 151 -3.79 -0.54 -1.58
C LEU A 151 -3.12 0.66 -0.91
N LEU A 152 -1.81 0.80 -1.05
CA LEU A 152 -1.01 1.78 -0.33
C LEU A 152 -0.17 2.62 -1.30
N ASP A 153 -0.42 3.93 -1.34
CA ASP A 153 0.26 4.88 -2.21
C ASP A 153 1.27 5.70 -1.41
N GLU A 154 2.54 5.31 -1.42
CA GLU A 154 3.65 5.97 -0.71
C GLU A 154 3.33 6.37 0.76
N PRO A 155 2.76 5.48 1.59
CA PRO A 155 2.18 5.85 2.88
C PRO A 155 3.23 6.32 3.91
N PHE A 156 4.52 6.11 3.62
CA PHE A 156 5.62 6.42 4.54
C PHE A 156 6.49 7.61 4.07
N ALA A 157 6.17 8.25 2.94
CA ALA A 157 7.01 9.27 2.33
C ALA A 157 7.28 10.49 3.24
N ALA A 158 6.34 10.84 4.10
CA ALA A 158 6.44 12.00 5.00
C ALA A 158 6.99 11.66 6.41
N LEU A 159 7.53 10.44 6.62
CA LEU A 159 7.99 9.98 7.92
C LEU A 159 9.50 10.11 8.07
N ASP A 160 9.95 10.41 9.29
CA ASP A 160 11.35 10.22 9.68
C ASP A 160 11.74 8.72 9.64
N ALA A 161 13.04 8.44 9.58
CA ALA A 161 13.55 7.07 9.36
C ALA A 161 13.11 6.09 10.46
N ILE A 162 13.13 6.48 11.73
CA ILE A 162 12.80 5.61 12.86
C ILE A 162 11.31 5.27 12.84
N THR A 163 10.47 6.29 12.78
CA THR A 163 9.00 6.14 12.71
C THR A 163 8.58 5.30 11.49
N ARG A 164 9.27 5.47 10.35
CA ARG A 164 9.03 4.71 9.13
C ARG A 164 9.32 3.21 9.34
N GLU A 165 10.46 2.86 9.92
CA GLU A 165 10.83 1.47 10.16
C GLU A 165 9.88 0.77 11.13
N GLU A 166 9.48 1.45 12.21
CA GLU A 166 8.49 0.94 13.15
C GLU A 166 7.16 0.65 12.45
N LEU A 167 6.65 1.63 11.69
CA LEU A 167 5.35 1.49 11.02
C LEU A 167 5.36 0.42 9.92
N GLN A 168 6.48 0.23 9.23
CA GLN A 168 6.65 -0.86 8.27
C GLN A 168 6.57 -2.23 8.95
N HIS A 169 7.20 -2.37 10.13
CA HIS A 169 7.13 -3.59 10.92
C HIS A 169 5.69 -3.86 11.39
N ASP A 170 5.03 -2.86 11.96
CA ASP A 170 3.64 -2.95 12.42
C ASP A 170 2.69 -3.33 11.28
N LEU A 171 2.86 -2.73 10.11
CA LEU A 171 2.07 -3.04 8.91
C LEU A 171 2.23 -4.51 8.48
N LEU A 172 3.47 -5.02 8.42
CA LEU A 172 3.73 -6.42 8.08
C LEU A 172 3.02 -7.38 9.04
N GLU A 173 3.14 -7.15 10.35
CA GLU A 173 2.50 -7.98 11.36
C GLU A 173 0.98 -7.93 11.29
N LEU A 174 0.39 -6.74 11.10
CA LEU A 174 -1.05 -6.58 10.94
C LEU A 174 -1.57 -7.31 9.70
N CYS A 175 -0.92 -7.13 8.55
CA CYS A 175 -1.33 -7.79 7.30
C CYS A 175 -1.18 -9.31 7.40
N ARG A 176 -0.07 -9.80 7.97
CA ARG A 176 0.16 -11.23 8.19
C ARG A 176 -0.91 -11.87 9.07
N THR A 177 -1.24 -11.24 10.19
CA THR A 177 -2.23 -11.77 11.15
C THR A 177 -3.66 -11.75 10.62
N GLN A 178 -3.97 -10.82 9.72
CA GLN A 178 -5.28 -10.68 9.10
C GLN A 178 -5.41 -11.42 7.77
N GLY A 179 -4.32 -11.95 7.21
CA GLY A 179 -4.31 -12.55 5.87
C GLY A 179 -4.60 -11.56 4.74
N THR A 180 -4.28 -10.27 4.96
CA THR A 180 -4.58 -9.20 4.01
C THR A 180 -3.60 -9.24 2.85
N THR A 181 -4.13 -9.21 1.62
CA THR A 181 -3.32 -9.01 0.39
C THR A 181 -2.97 -7.53 0.28
N VAL A 182 -1.73 -7.22 -0.09
CA VAL A 182 -1.27 -5.82 -0.18
C VAL A 182 -0.69 -5.53 -1.56
N LEU A 183 -1.11 -4.40 -2.16
CA LEU A 183 -0.41 -3.77 -3.27
C LEU A 183 0.13 -2.41 -2.79
N PHE A 184 1.45 -2.31 -2.74
CA PHE A 184 2.19 -1.20 -2.15
C PHE A 184 2.99 -0.48 -3.22
N VAL A 185 2.82 0.82 -3.32
CA VAL A 185 3.58 1.69 -4.24
C VAL A 185 4.58 2.51 -3.43
N THR A 186 5.83 2.52 -3.88
CA THR A 186 6.89 3.35 -3.32
C THR A 186 7.94 3.70 -4.38
N HIS A 187 8.74 4.71 -4.11
CA HIS A 187 9.99 4.98 -4.83
C HIS A 187 11.24 4.55 -4.04
N ASP A 188 11.06 4.07 -2.80
CA ASP A 188 12.14 3.61 -1.92
C ASP A 188 12.35 2.09 -2.09
N ILE A 189 13.53 1.73 -2.61
CA ILE A 189 13.92 0.33 -2.83
C ILE A 189 14.00 -0.43 -1.51
N THR A 190 14.48 0.21 -0.44
CA THR A 190 14.66 -0.46 0.86
C THR A 190 13.31 -0.80 1.50
N GLU A 191 12.29 0.05 1.32
CA GLU A 191 10.91 -0.26 1.71
C GLU A 191 10.37 -1.46 0.94
N ALA A 192 10.51 -1.45 -0.39
CA ALA A 192 9.99 -2.52 -1.24
C ALA A 192 10.64 -3.88 -0.93
N VAL A 193 11.96 -3.90 -0.69
CA VAL A 193 12.69 -5.13 -0.33
C VAL A 193 12.33 -5.59 1.08
N TYR A 194 12.12 -4.66 2.03
CA TYR A 194 11.75 -5.03 3.39
C TYR A 194 10.33 -5.56 3.47
N LEU A 195 9.39 -5.00 2.73
CA LEU A 195 7.96 -5.32 2.81
C LEU A 195 7.54 -6.44 1.83
N GLY A 196 8.02 -6.37 0.58
CA GLY A 196 7.49 -7.13 -0.54
C GLY A 196 7.84 -8.64 -0.53
N ASP A 197 6.95 -9.44 -1.05
CA ASP A 197 7.21 -10.82 -1.47
C ASP A 197 7.70 -10.87 -2.90
N ARG A 198 7.13 -10.02 -3.74
CA ARG A 198 7.59 -9.72 -5.11
C ARG A 198 7.59 -8.23 -5.34
N ILE A 199 8.53 -7.77 -6.14
CA ILE A 199 8.68 -6.37 -6.52
C ILE A 199 8.49 -6.26 -8.03
N GLY A 200 7.52 -5.45 -8.48
CA GLY A 200 7.35 -5.07 -9.87
C GLY A 200 8.06 -3.75 -10.15
N ILE A 201 8.90 -3.74 -11.14
CA ILE A 201 9.52 -2.52 -11.64
C ILE A 201 8.55 -1.86 -12.62
N VAL A 202 8.16 -0.62 -12.31
CA VAL A 202 7.26 0.15 -13.17
C VAL A 202 8.05 1.19 -13.94
N ASP A 203 7.98 1.11 -15.25
CA ASP A 203 8.53 2.10 -16.16
C ASP A 203 7.56 2.41 -17.29
N ALA A 204 7.50 3.69 -17.71
CA ALA A 204 6.66 4.20 -18.79
C ALA A 204 5.21 3.65 -18.79
N GLY A 205 4.63 3.45 -17.60
CA GLY A 205 3.25 2.97 -17.43
C GLY A 205 3.08 1.45 -17.57
N ARG A 206 4.16 0.67 -17.51
CA ARG A 206 4.16 -0.81 -17.57
C ARG A 206 4.89 -1.41 -16.38
N VAL A 207 4.55 -2.64 -16.04
CA VAL A 207 5.40 -3.47 -15.18
C VAL A 207 6.38 -4.19 -16.11
N VAL A 208 7.65 -3.76 -16.09
CA VAL A 208 8.67 -4.22 -17.07
C VAL A 208 9.44 -5.43 -16.56
N GLU A 209 9.57 -5.57 -15.24
CA GLU A 209 10.28 -6.69 -14.62
C GLU A 209 9.65 -7.04 -13.28
N GLU A 210 9.77 -8.32 -12.88
CA GLU A 210 9.31 -8.83 -11.59
C GLU A 210 10.46 -9.52 -10.86
N ILE A 211 10.73 -9.10 -9.62
CA ILE A 211 11.80 -9.62 -8.80
C ILE A 211 11.21 -10.29 -7.56
N PRO A 212 11.36 -11.62 -7.38
CA PRO A 212 10.97 -12.30 -6.15
C PRO A 212 11.93 -11.94 -5.02
N VAL A 213 11.39 -11.64 -3.83
CA VAL A 213 12.18 -11.34 -2.64
C VAL A 213 12.34 -12.60 -1.79
N GLN A 214 13.52 -13.22 -1.87
CA GLN A 214 13.83 -14.48 -1.18
C GLN A 214 14.43 -14.24 0.23
N LEU A 215 13.80 -13.35 1.01
CA LEU A 215 14.20 -13.05 2.38
C LEU A 215 13.32 -13.79 3.38
N THR A 216 13.93 -14.29 4.47
CA THR A 216 13.24 -15.05 5.51
C THR A 216 12.10 -14.26 6.15
N LYS A 217 10.98 -14.93 6.43
CA LYS A 217 9.85 -14.41 7.22
C LYS A 217 9.75 -15.16 8.55
N PRO A 218 9.36 -14.53 9.68
CA PRO A 218 9.11 -13.09 9.83
C PRO A 218 10.41 -12.28 9.65
N ARG A 219 10.29 -11.03 9.21
CA ARG A 219 11.45 -10.16 8.93
C ARG A 219 11.90 -9.45 10.19
N PRO A 220 13.06 -9.81 10.79
CA PRO A 220 13.56 -9.16 11.98
C PRO A 220 14.07 -7.74 11.67
N ALA A 221 14.11 -6.87 12.68
CA ALA A 221 14.62 -5.49 12.53
C ALA A 221 16.06 -5.46 11.96
N GLY A 222 16.92 -6.40 12.36
CA GLY A 222 18.30 -6.50 11.85
C GLY A 222 18.46 -6.98 10.40
N LEU A 223 17.38 -7.38 9.72
CA LEU A 223 17.43 -7.87 8.34
C LEU A 223 18.04 -6.85 7.38
N ARG A 224 17.79 -5.56 7.59
CA ARG A 224 18.29 -4.45 6.76
C ARG A 224 19.81 -4.36 6.69
N SER A 225 20.52 -4.87 7.72
CA SER A 225 21.98 -4.93 7.78
C SER A 225 22.55 -6.21 7.19
N SER A 226 21.73 -7.13 6.67
CA SER A 226 22.19 -8.40 6.11
C SER A 226 22.73 -8.25 4.69
N ILE A 227 23.68 -9.11 4.32
CA ILE A 227 24.22 -9.17 2.95
C ILE A 227 23.10 -9.49 1.95
N ALA A 228 22.21 -10.42 2.26
CA ALA A 228 21.10 -10.81 1.39
C ALA A 228 20.15 -9.63 1.11
N PHE A 229 19.85 -8.81 2.11
CA PHE A 229 19.04 -7.60 1.93
C PHE A 229 19.74 -6.60 0.99
N THR A 230 21.03 -6.32 1.22
CA THR A 230 21.83 -5.39 0.40
C THR A 230 21.93 -5.88 -1.05
N GLN A 231 22.14 -7.18 -1.26
CA GLN A 231 22.18 -7.77 -2.60
C GLN A 231 20.83 -7.64 -3.33
N THR A 232 19.72 -7.90 -2.63
CA THR A 232 18.39 -7.73 -3.21
C THR A 232 18.12 -6.27 -3.58
N CYS A 233 18.52 -5.32 -2.71
CA CYS A 233 18.42 -3.89 -3.03
C CYS A 233 19.24 -3.51 -4.27
N ALA A 234 20.46 -4.07 -4.41
CA ALA A 234 21.30 -3.85 -5.57
C ALA A 234 20.67 -4.41 -6.86
N GLN A 235 20.05 -5.61 -6.79
CA GLN A 235 19.33 -6.20 -7.91
C GLN A 235 18.15 -5.31 -8.36
N VAL A 236 17.32 -4.85 -7.43
CA VAL A 236 16.19 -3.96 -7.73
C VAL A 236 16.68 -2.64 -8.34
N ARG A 237 17.79 -2.08 -7.80
CA ARG A 237 18.38 -0.84 -8.33
C ARG A 237 18.89 -1.02 -9.77
N ALA A 238 19.54 -2.14 -10.08
CA ALA A 238 20.01 -2.45 -11.42
C ALA A 238 18.83 -2.54 -12.41
N ALA A 239 17.75 -3.22 -12.03
CA ALA A 239 16.55 -3.33 -12.85
C ALA A 239 15.86 -1.98 -13.14
N MET A 240 15.94 -1.02 -12.21
CA MET A 240 15.41 0.34 -12.42
C MET A 240 16.26 1.23 -13.33
N HIS A 241 17.47 0.81 -13.70
CA HIS A 241 18.42 1.57 -14.52
C HIS A 241 18.56 1.03 -15.95
N LEU A 242 17.83 -0.02 -16.32
CA LEU A 242 17.93 -0.68 -17.62
C LEU A 242 17.70 0.26 -18.83
N ASP A 243 17.03 1.41 -18.62
CA ASP A 243 16.74 2.38 -19.70
C ASP A 243 17.83 3.47 -19.90
N THR A 244 18.99 3.37 -19.26
CA THR A 244 20.07 4.38 -19.43
C THR A 244 21.20 3.94 -20.36
N VAL A 245 21.09 2.76 -21.00
CA VAL A 245 22.18 2.18 -21.82
C VAL A 245 21.94 2.28 -23.34
N ASP A 246 20.72 2.59 -23.79
CA ASP A 246 20.38 2.70 -25.22
C ASP A 246 19.87 4.11 -25.59
N ALA A 247 20.70 5.14 -25.37
CA ALA A 247 20.50 6.49 -25.93
C ALA A 247 21.82 7.06 -26.47
#